data_09527e49ae10e3d9761115f6667a6369
#
_entry.id   09527e49ae10e3d9761115f6667a6369
#
_cell.length_a   1.000
_cell.length_b   1.000
_cell.length_c   1.000
_cell.angle_alpha   90.00
_cell.angle_beta   90.00
_cell.angle_gamma   90.00
#
_symmetry.space_group_name_H-M   'P 1'
#
loop_
_entity.id
_entity.type
_entity.pdbx_description
1 polymer ?
#
loop_
_entity_poly.entity_id
_entity_poly.type
_entity_poly.pdbx_seq_one_letter_code
_entity_poly.pdbx_strand_id
1 'polypeptide(L)'
;LGSRGLGDVYKRQMLYRVAAVLLVLLVPFATYYQGKHTVKQNFSDIVVEASLGTHTKLNLPDGSLVWLNAGSKVTYSQGFGVDDRKLTLEGEGYFEVAHNEKVPFEVCTKEVNLRVLGTKFNFKNYSNDEEVMISLVEGKVALQNGIKAMEELYLEPNERMVLNKLTGEMVKSKANVEYANIWRDNKLFFDEELLEDIAKKLMRSYDVRIEVADSLRDRRFYGDFMINKNTIEEVLETIASTSRMNYRYENGKYILY
;
A
#
# COMPACT_ATOMS: atom_id res chain seq x y z
N LEU A 1 54.87 39.41 -48.49
CA LEU A 1 53.54 39.62 -47.93
C LEU A 1 52.59 38.53 -48.46
N GLY A 2 52.38 37.37 -47.82
CA GLY A 2 51.41 36.43 -48.34
C GLY A 2 51.20 35.10 -47.62
N SER A 3 52.08 34.73 -46.64
CA SER A 3 52.03 33.39 -46.07
C SER A 3 51.28 33.29 -44.72
N ARG A 4 50.92 34.41 -44.07
CA ARG A 4 50.20 34.38 -42.80
C ARG A 4 48.68 34.18 -42.93
N GLY A 5 48.03 34.47 -44.06
CA GLY A 5 46.60 34.39 -44.26
C GLY A 5 46.08 33.00 -44.53
N LEU A 6 46.80 32.11 -45.19
CA LEU A 6 46.37 30.77 -45.56
C LEU A 6 46.30 29.83 -44.34
N GLY A 7 47.26 29.92 -43.42
CA GLY A 7 47.24 29.10 -42.18
C GLY A 7 46.11 29.39 -41.25
N ASP A 8 45.63 30.62 -41.17
CA ASP A 8 44.49 31.02 -40.33
C ASP A 8 43.17 30.59 -40.94
N VAL A 9 43.05 30.57 -42.26
CA VAL A 9 41.84 30.06 -42.97
C VAL A 9 41.69 28.55 -42.73
N TYR A 10 42.75 27.75 -42.85
CA TYR A 10 42.69 26.31 -42.60
C TYR A 10 42.42 25.99 -41.13
N LYS A 11 42.96 26.72 -40.18
CA LYS A 11 42.64 26.55 -38.75
C LYS A 11 41.17 26.84 -38.44
N ARG A 12 40.64 27.92 -38.99
CA ARG A 12 39.20 28.25 -38.84
C ARG A 12 38.33 27.19 -39.49
N GLN A 13 38.64 26.70 -40.65
CA GLN A 13 37.91 25.65 -41.36
C GLN A 13 37.94 24.32 -40.58
N MET A 14 39.07 23.95 -39.97
CA MET A 14 39.20 22.78 -39.12
C MET A 14 38.34 22.95 -37.83
N LEU A 15 38.33 24.12 -37.22
CA LEU A 15 37.53 24.44 -36.06
C LEU A 15 36.01 24.29 -36.33
N TYR A 16 35.55 24.82 -37.49
CA TYR A 16 34.15 24.65 -37.91
C TYR A 16 33.77 23.20 -38.18
N ARG A 17 34.68 22.41 -38.78
CA ARG A 17 34.44 20.96 -38.98
C ARG A 17 34.32 20.21 -37.68
N VAL A 18 35.21 20.47 -36.70
CA VAL A 18 35.15 19.86 -35.37
C VAL A 18 33.88 20.30 -34.63
N ALA A 19 33.54 21.59 -34.68
CA ALA A 19 32.32 22.10 -34.06
C ALA A 19 31.07 21.48 -34.68
N ALA A 20 31.02 21.31 -36.02
CA ALA A 20 29.88 20.66 -36.68
C ALA A 20 29.75 19.19 -36.29
N VAL A 21 30.84 18.43 -36.15
CA VAL A 21 30.82 17.04 -35.68
C VAL A 21 30.32 16.97 -34.23
N LEU A 22 30.80 17.86 -33.35
CA LEU A 22 30.35 17.93 -31.96
C LEU A 22 28.86 18.26 -31.87
N LEU A 23 28.35 19.20 -32.68
CA LEU A 23 26.93 19.54 -32.72
C LEU A 23 26.05 18.35 -33.18
N VAL A 24 26.48 17.60 -34.19
CA VAL A 24 25.79 16.42 -34.71
C VAL A 24 25.71 15.32 -33.63
N LEU A 25 26.68 15.22 -32.74
CA LEU A 25 26.66 14.24 -31.64
C LEU A 25 25.93 14.75 -30.38
N LEU A 26 26.17 16.03 -30.01
CA LEU A 26 25.60 16.58 -28.77
C LEU A 26 24.13 16.94 -28.85
N VAL A 27 23.64 17.41 -30.02
CA VAL A 27 22.24 17.80 -30.14
C VAL A 27 21.28 16.59 -30.00
N PRO A 28 21.49 15.44 -30.72
CA PRO A 28 20.67 14.26 -30.52
C PRO A 28 20.77 13.71 -29.08
N PHE A 29 21.96 13.76 -28.49
CA PHE A 29 22.15 13.33 -27.10
C PHE A 29 21.38 14.23 -26.12
N ALA A 30 21.47 15.54 -26.25
CA ALA A 30 20.76 16.49 -25.42
C ALA A 30 19.25 16.39 -25.59
N THR A 31 18.76 16.26 -26.83
CA THR A 31 17.32 16.11 -27.14
C THR A 31 16.78 14.78 -26.61
N TYR A 32 17.56 13.69 -26.68
CA TYR A 32 17.19 12.39 -26.10
C TYR A 32 17.05 12.48 -24.58
N TYR A 33 18.03 13.08 -23.90
CA TYR A 33 17.97 13.25 -22.44
C TYR A 33 16.85 14.20 -22.00
N GLN A 34 16.66 15.30 -22.72
CA GLN A 34 15.61 16.26 -22.44
C GLN A 34 14.22 15.66 -22.70
N GLY A 35 14.04 14.89 -23.77
CA GLY A 35 12.82 14.14 -24.07
C GLY A 35 12.48 13.13 -22.99
N LYS A 36 13.47 12.38 -22.50
CA LYS A 36 13.29 11.42 -21.40
C LYS A 36 12.84 12.08 -20.08
N HIS A 37 13.37 13.27 -19.76
CA HIS A 37 12.97 14.03 -18.57
C HIS A 37 11.58 14.65 -18.71
N THR A 38 11.23 15.20 -19.87
CA THR A 38 9.93 15.85 -20.12
C THR A 38 8.78 14.82 -20.10
N VAL A 39 9.01 13.62 -20.64
CA VAL A 39 8.04 12.52 -20.60
C VAL A 39 7.74 12.13 -19.16
N LYS A 40 8.75 11.98 -18.29
CA LYS A 40 8.55 11.64 -16.87
C LYS A 40 7.75 12.68 -16.09
N GLN A 41 7.85 13.96 -16.43
CA GLN A 41 7.14 15.04 -15.71
C GLN A 41 5.65 15.17 -16.09
N ASN A 42 5.22 14.61 -17.20
CA ASN A 42 3.86 14.71 -17.71
C ASN A 42 2.95 13.54 -17.32
N PHE A 43 3.46 12.53 -16.61
CA PHE A 43 2.67 11.40 -16.15
C PHE A 43 2.15 11.66 -14.74
N SER A 44 0.83 11.62 -14.59
CA SER A 44 0.18 11.56 -13.28
C SER A 44 0.27 10.15 -12.72
N ASP A 45 0.32 10.04 -11.40
CA ASP A 45 0.25 8.74 -10.73
C ASP A 45 -1.07 8.02 -11.06
N ILE A 46 -1.00 6.70 -11.12
CA ILE A 46 -2.15 5.82 -11.25
C ILE A 46 -2.69 5.55 -9.87
N VAL A 47 -3.99 5.82 -9.69
CA VAL A 47 -4.71 5.57 -8.44
C VAL A 47 -5.74 4.49 -8.68
N VAL A 48 -5.72 3.45 -7.85
CA VAL A 48 -6.72 2.36 -7.86
C VAL A 48 -7.33 2.27 -6.47
N GLU A 49 -8.66 2.33 -6.42
CA GLU A 49 -9.44 2.34 -5.18
C GLU A 49 -10.43 1.17 -5.13
N ALA A 50 -10.64 0.65 -3.93
CA ALA A 50 -11.76 -0.21 -3.59
C ALA A 50 -12.76 0.60 -2.76
N SER A 51 -13.97 0.80 -3.27
CA SER A 51 -15.04 1.48 -2.52
C SER A 51 -15.41 0.73 -1.25
N LEU A 52 -16.08 1.40 -0.32
CA LEU A 52 -16.68 0.73 0.83
C LEU A 52 -17.62 -0.38 0.36
N GLY A 53 -17.71 -1.47 1.08
CA GLY A 53 -18.52 -2.64 0.72
C GLY A 53 -18.00 -3.48 -0.45
N THR A 54 -16.82 -3.15 -1.02
CA THR A 54 -16.28 -3.85 -2.20
C THR A 54 -14.82 -4.21 -2.03
N HIS A 55 -14.36 -5.19 -2.81
CA HIS A 55 -12.95 -5.55 -2.94
C HIS A 55 -12.51 -5.35 -4.39
N THR A 56 -11.27 -4.92 -4.59
CA THR A 56 -10.71 -4.73 -5.94
C THR A 56 -9.47 -5.60 -6.12
N LYS A 57 -9.41 -6.35 -7.22
CA LYS A 57 -8.22 -7.09 -7.63
C LYS A 57 -7.49 -6.33 -8.72
N LEU A 58 -6.19 -6.12 -8.56
CA LEU A 58 -5.32 -5.38 -9.46
C LEU A 58 -4.14 -6.25 -9.89
N ASN A 59 -3.85 -6.26 -11.20
CA ASN A 59 -2.61 -6.80 -11.76
C ASN A 59 -1.66 -5.63 -12.01
N LEU A 60 -0.53 -5.62 -11.33
CA LEU A 60 0.50 -4.60 -11.52
C LEU A 60 1.35 -4.89 -12.76
N PRO A 61 1.98 -3.85 -13.37
CA PRO A 61 2.80 -4.00 -14.60
C PRO A 61 4.00 -4.95 -14.44
N ASP A 62 4.49 -5.17 -13.23
CA ASP A 62 5.60 -6.08 -12.91
C ASP A 62 5.19 -7.55 -12.77
N GLY A 63 3.89 -7.87 -12.96
CA GLY A 63 3.29 -9.18 -12.78
C GLY A 63 2.84 -9.49 -11.34
N SER A 64 3.02 -8.56 -10.40
CA SER A 64 2.50 -8.70 -9.03
C SER A 64 0.96 -8.58 -9.00
N LEU A 65 0.34 -9.31 -8.07
CA LEU A 65 -1.10 -9.26 -7.83
C LEU A 65 -1.38 -8.55 -6.51
N VAL A 66 -2.36 -7.67 -6.50
CA VAL A 66 -2.83 -6.97 -5.31
C VAL A 66 -4.33 -7.11 -5.18
N TRP A 67 -4.81 -7.46 -4.01
CA TRP A 67 -6.21 -7.34 -3.63
C TRP A 67 -6.32 -6.20 -2.64
N LEU A 68 -7.23 -5.27 -2.90
CA LEU A 68 -7.56 -4.16 -2.01
C LEU A 68 -8.85 -4.47 -1.27
N ASN A 69 -8.81 -4.35 0.05
CA ASN A 69 -9.99 -4.45 0.90
C ASN A 69 -10.84 -3.18 0.83
N ALA A 70 -12.06 -3.23 1.32
CA ALA A 70 -13.03 -2.13 1.31
C ALA A 70 -12.44 -0.82 1.90
N GLY A 71 -12.63 0.28 1.18
CA GLY A 71 -12.13 1.60 1.57
C GLY A 71 -10.61 1.77 1.44
N SER A 72 -9.95 0.95 0.60
CA SER A 72 -8.50 0.99 0.40
C SER A 72 -8.11 1.56 -0.94
N LYS A 73 -6.89 2.10 -0.99
CA LYS A 73 -6.35 2.77 -2.17
C LYS A 73 -4.85 2.47 -2.31
N VAL A 74 -4.41 2.19 -3.53
CA VAL A 74 -3.00 2.19 -3.92
C VAL A 74 -2.72 3.25 -4.95
N THR A 75 -1.54 3.85 -4.84
CA THR A 75 -1.05 4.84 -5.82
C THR A 75 0.36 4.45 -6.24
N TYR A 76 0.61 4.45 -7.54
CA TYR A 76 1.92 4.14 -8.12
C TYR A 76 2.16 4.93 -9.40
N SER A 77 3.44 5.13 -9.74
CA SER A 77 3.82 5.88 -10.94
C SER A 77 3.52 5.09 -12.22
N GLN A 78 3.34 5.78 -13.34
CA GLN A 78 3.25 5.12 -14.65
C GLN A 78 4.55 4.41 -15.08
N GLY A 79 5.67 4.72 -14.42
CA GLY A 79 6.94 4.03 -14.59
C GLY A 79 7.12 2.77 -13.74
N PHE A 80 6.10 2.41 -12.96
CA PHE A 80 6.13 1.22 -12.10
C PHE A 80 6.46 -0.06 -12.90
N GLY A 81 7.40 -0.84 -12.41
CA GLY A 81 7.89 -2.06 -13.06
C GLY A 81 9.02 -1.82 -14.08
N VAL A 82 9.27 -0.57 -14.48
CA VAL A 82 10.34 -0.17 -15.40
C VAL A 82 11.41 0.66 -14.68
N ASP A 83 11.00 1.74 -14.01
CA ASP A 83 11.90 2.63 -13.29
C ASP A 83 12.12 2.20 -11.84
N ASP A 84 11.04 1.77 -11.20
CA ASP A 84 11.01 1.26 -9.83
C ASP A 84 9.82 0.32 -9.63
N ARG A 85 9.65 -0.18 -8.41
CA ARG A 85 8.51 -1.00 -7.99
C ARG A 85 7.96 -0.45 -6.67
N LYS A 86 7.69 0.87 -6.65
CA LYS A 86 7.23 1.58 -5.47
C LYS A 86 5.77 1.97 -5.60
N LEU A 87 5.02 1.73 -4.54
CA LEU A 87 3.65 2.19 -4.41
C LEU A 87 3.38 2.71 -2.99
N THR A 88 2.32 3.48 -2.85
CA THR A 88 1.76 3.85 -1.55
C THR A 88 0.46 3.10 -1.33
N LEU A 89 0.19 2.75 -0.07
CA LEU A 89 -1.04 2.10 0.36
C LEU A 89 -1.73 2.94 1.43
N GLU A 90 -3.02 3.15 1.26
CA GLU A 90 -3.95 3.60 2.30
C GLU A 90 -5.02 2.51 2.47
N GLY A 91 -5.24 2.03 3.70
CA GLY A 91 -6.18 0.93 3.94
C GLY A 91 -5.51 -0.43 4.03
N GLU A 92 -6.11 -1.46 3.47
CA GLU A 92 -5.64 -2.83 3.58
C GLU A 92 -5.50 -3.49 2.21
N GLY A 93 -4.35 -4.13 1.99
CA GLY A 93 -4.08 -4.89 0.79
C GLY A 93 -3.38 -6.21 1.07
N TYR A 94 -3.75 -7.23 0.30
CA TYR A 94 -3.00 -8.47 0.21
C TYR A 94 -2.20 -8.48 -1.08
N PHE A 95 -0.92 -8.80 -0.96
CA PHE A 95 0.05 -8.72 -2.04
C PHE A 95 0.64 -10.10 -2.34
N GLU A 96 0.68 -10.46 -3.61
CA GLU A 96 1.47 -11.56 -4.15
C GLU A 96 2.49 -10.96 -5.11
N VAL A 97 3.68 -10.68 -4.60
CA VAL A 97 4.72 -9.94 -5.32
C VAL A 97 5.52 -10.87 -6.20
N ALA A 98 5.63 -10.54 -7.50
CA ALA A 98 6.48 -11.23 -8.43
C ALA A 98 7.96 -11.13 -8.02
N HIS A 99 8.69 -12.26 -8.06
CA HIS A 99 10.08 -12.33 -7.62
C HIS A 99 11.02 -11.54 -8.53
N ASN A 100 11.81 -10.63 -7.94
CA ASN A 100 12.83 -9.87 -8.64
C ASN A 100 13.91 -9.41 -7.66
N GLU A 101 15.09 -10.01 -7.73
CA GLU A 101 16.23 -9.69 -6.85
C GLU A 101 16.90 -8.35 -7.20
N LYS A 102 16.73 -7.86 -8.45
CA LYS A 102 17.44 -6.66 -8.92
C LYS A 102 16.71 -5.38 -8.55
N VAL A 103 15.37 -5.42 -8.53
CA VAL A 103 14.54 -4.26 -8.23
C VAL A 103 13.57 -4.64 -7.12
N PRO A 104 13.83 -4.24 -5.87
CA PRO A 104 12.92 -4.50 -4.75
C PRO A 104 11.53 -3.90 -4.98
N PHE A 105 10.51 -4.57 -4.47
CA PHE A 105 9.16 -4.03 -4.39
C PHE A 105 9.00 -3.31 -3.05
N GLU A 106 8.51 -2.07 -3.09
CA GLU A 106 8.38 -1.22 -1.91
C GLU A 106 6.95 -0.75 -1.73
N VAL A 107 6.42 -0.92 -0.51
CA VAL A 107 5.17 -0.28 -0.08
C VAL A 107 5.53 0.83 0.90
N CYS A 108 5.30 2.07 0.49
CA CYS A 108 5.64 3.25 1.26
C CYS A 108 4.39 3.80 1.95
N THR A 109 4.45 3.98 3.26
CA THR A 109 3.45 4.70 4.04
C THR A 109 4.16 5.72 4.94
N LYS A 110 3.37 6.55 5.61
CA LYS A 110 3.92 7.49 6.58
C LYS A 110 4.54 6.78 7.78
N GLU A 111 3.91 5.68 8.21
CA GLU A 111 4.23 4.96 9.45
C GLU A 111 5.30 3.88 9.25
N VAL A 112 5.26 3.19 8.11
CA VAL A 112 6.14 2.05 7.81
C VAL A 112 6.49 2.02 6.33
N ASN A 113 7.75 1.79 6.01
CA ASN A 113 8.19 1.39 4.69
C ASN A 113 8.49 -0.11 4.69
N LEU A 114 7.91 -0.83 3.74
CA LEU A 114 8.05 -2.26 3.56
C LEU A 114 8.80 -2.54 2.27
N ARG A 115 9.78 -3.45 2.31
CA ARG A 115 10.58 -3.86 1.15
C ARG A 115 10.64 -5.38 1.04
N VAL A 116 10.39 -5.89 -0.17
CA VAL A 116 10.41 -7.33 -0.49
C VAL A 116 11.00 -7.60 -1.87
N LEU A 117 11.42 -8.84 -2.12
CA LEU A 117 11.94 -9.30 -3.43
C LEU A 117 10.96 -10.22 -4.17
N GLY A 118 10.06 -10.91 -3.44
CA GLY A 118 9.06 -11.85 -3.97
C GLY A 118 8.39 -12.54 -2.78
N THR A 119 7.21 -12.10 -2.40
CA THR A 119 6.66 -12.32 -1.07
C THR A 119 5.14 -12.26 -1.10
N LYS A 120 4.47 -13.06 -0.27
CA LYS A 120 3.02 -12.97 -0.04
C LYS A 120 2.77 -12.44 1.36
N PHE A 121 2.07 -11.33 1.46
CA PHE A 121 1.80 -10.66 2.74
C PHE A 121 0.50 -9.86 2.71
N ASN A 122 -0.06 -9.64 3.90
CA ASN A 122 -1.15 -8.70 4.12
C ASN A 122 -0.61 -7.44 4.80
N PHE A 123 -1.00 -6.27 4.35
CA PHE A 123 -0.63 -4.98 4.93
C PHE A 123 -1.89 -4.16 5.20
N LYS A 124 -2.17 -3.87 6.48
CA LYS A 124 -3.30 -3.08 6.94
C LYS A 124 -2.81 -1.78 7.55
N ASN A 125 -3.24 -0.64 6.99
CA ASN A 125 -2.93 0.71 7.44
C ASN A 125 -4.07 1.69 7.10
N TYR A 126 -5.22 1.54 7.72
CA TYR A 126 -6.30 2.52 7.61
C TYR A 126 -5.99 3.76 8.45
N SER A 127 -6.32 4.94 7.95
CA SER A 127 -6.04 6.22 8.63
C SER A 127 -6.74 6.34 10.00
N ASN A 128 -7.91 5.72 10.15
CA ASN A 128 -8.73 5.72 11.37
C ASN A 128 -8.47 4.52 12.30
N ASP A 129 -7.53 3.63 11.97
CA ASP A 129 -7.06 2.57 12.86
C ASP A 129 -5.86 3.09 13.67
N GLU A 130 -5.74 2.69 14.92
CA GLU A 130 -4.63 3.10 15.81
C GLU A 130 -3.32 2.37 15.50
N GLU A 131 -3.42 1.26 14.79
CA GLU A 131 -2.31 0.37 14.51
C GLU A 131 -2.11 0.13 13.02
N VAL A 132 -0.85 -0.11 12.66
CA VAL A 132 -0.47 -0.73 11.39
C VAL A 132 -0.20 -2.20 11.64
N MET A 133 -0.71 -3.08 10.77
CA MET A 133 -0.50 -4.51 10.89
C MET A 133 0.04 -5.10 9.60
N ILE A 134 1.13 -5.86 9.67
CA ILE A 134 1.71 -6.58 8.54
C ILE A 134 1.84 -8.04 8.92
N SER A 135 1.28 -8.94 8.10
CA SER A 135 1.31 -10.40 8.31
C SER A 135 1.98 -11.07 7.12
N LEU A 136 3.03 -11.84 7.37
CA LEU A 136 3.82 -12.49 6.33
C LEU A 136 3.37 -13.94 6.12
N VAL A 137 2.95 -14.26 4.89
CA VAL A 137 2.53 -15.61 4.49
C VAL A 137 3.70 -16.39 3.90
N GLU A 138 4.45 -15.79 2.96
CA GLU A 138 5.54 -16.48 2.25
C GLU A 138 6.65 -15.49 1.90
N GLY A 139 7.92 -15.94 1.98
CA GLY A 139 9.08 -15.14 1.63
C GLY A 139 9.70 -14.41 2.82
N LYS A 140 10.17 -13.20 2.63
CA LYS A 140 10.81 -12.35 3.65
C LYS A 140 10.42 -10.89 3.46
N VAL A 141 10.15 -10.21 4.56
CA VAL A 141 9.82 -8.78 4.60
C VAL A 141 10.86 -8.04 5.42
N ALA A 142 11.35 -6.91 4.88
CA ALA A 142 12.12 -5.92 5.62
C ALA A 142 11.25 -4.70 5.91
N LEU A 143 11.21 -4.25 7.15
CA LEU A 143 10.37 -3.16 7.64
C LEU A 143 11.22 -2.04 8.23
N GLN A 144 11.01 -0.83 7.77
CA GLN A 144 11.59 0.38 8.32
C GLN A 144 10.50 1.21 8.99
N ASN A 145 10.72 1.55 10.25
CA ASN A 145 9.82 2.42 11.01
C ASN A 145 9.92 3.87 10.53
N GLY A 146 8.79 4.47 10.14
CA GLY A 146 8.72 5.86 9.69
C GLY A 146 8.49 6.88 10.81
N ILE A 147 8.11 6.40 12.03
CA ILE A 147 7.78 7.27 13.18
C ILE A 147 8.98 7.37 14.12
N LYS A 148 9.64 6.26 14.41
CA LYS A 148 10.73 6.15 15.39
C LYS A 148 11.98 5.59 14.71
N ALA A 149 13.11 6.23 14.93
CA ALA A 149 14.39 5.71 14.46
C ALA A 149 14.73 4.41 15.19
N MET A 150 14.85 3.33 14.43
CA MET A 150 15.24 2.00 14.92
C MET A 150 15.88 1.20 13.79
N GLU A 151 16.51 0.08 14.11
CA GLU A 151 17.02 -0.86 13.13
C GLU A 151 15.88 -1.49 12.30
N GLU A 152 16.20 -1.92 11.08
CA GLU A 152 15.27 -2.65 10.22
C GLU A 152 14.77 -3.93 10.95
N LEU A 153 13.46 -4.13 10.94
CA LEU A 153 12.84 -5.33 11.48
C LEU A 153 12.51 -6.28 10.33
N TYR A 154 12.84 -7.55 10.52
CA TYR A 154 12.56 -8.59 9.53
C TYR A 154 11.45 -9.52 9.99
N LEU A 155 10.54 -9.87 9.08
CA LEU A 155 9.54 -10.90 9.28
C LEU A 155 9.90 -12.16 8.49
N GLU A 156 9.60 -13.30 9.10
CA GLU A 156 9.59 -14.64 8.52
C GLU A 156 8.16 -15.16 8.37
N PRO A 157 7.90 -16.18 7.55
CA PRO A 157 6.56 -16.76 7.39
C PRO A 157 5.90 -17.10 8.73
N ASN A 158 4.59 -16.82 8.83
CA ASN A 158 3.79 -16.94 10.05
C ASN A 158 4.18 -15.98 11.18
N GLU A 159 4.80 -14.86 10.81
CA GLU A 159 5.02 -13.74 11.73
C GLU A 159 4.14 -12.55 11.35
N ARG A 160 3.78 -11.79 12.38
CA ARG A 160 3.05 -10.53 12.29
C ARG A 160 3.83 -9.44 13.00
N MET A 161 3.83 -8.25 12.40
CA MET A 161 4.25 -7.01 13.04
C MET A 161 3.02 -6.13 13.28
N VAL A 162 2.93 -5.57 14.48
CA VAL A 162 1.97 -4.52 14.85
C VAL A 162 2.76 -3.28 15.24
N LEU A 163 2.45 -2.13 14.63
CA LEU A 163 3.01 -0.83 14.97
C LEU A 163 1.91 0.06 15.53
N ASN A 164 2.11 0.57 16.73
CA ASN A 164 1.27 1.61 17.32
C ASN A 164 1.60 2.96 16.68
N LYS A 165 0.63 3.61 16.04
CA LYS A 165 0.83 4.86 15.29
C LYS A 165 1.15 6.07 16.18
N LEU A 166 0.72 6.04 17.44
CA LEU A 166 0.98 7.13 18.38
C LEU A 166 2.40 7.08 18.93
N THR A 167 2.86 5.89 19.32
CA THR A 167 4.16 5.71 19.99
C THR A 167 5.30 5.31 19.06
N GLY A 168 4.97 4.81 17.86
CA GLY A 168 5.93 4.20 16.95
C GLY A 168 6.50 2.86 17.44
N GLU A 169 5.93 2.26 18.48
CA GLU A 169 6.37 0.96 18.97
C GLU A 169 5.99 -0.14 17.97
N MET A 170 6.97 -0.98 17.63
CA MET A 170 6.79 -2.14 16.75
C MET A 170 6.94 -3.42 17.57
N VAL A 171 5.91 -4.27 17.53
CA VAL A 171 5.91 -5.57 18.19
C VAL A 171 5.80 -6.67 17.15
N LYS A 172 6.75 -7.60 17.15
CA LYS A 172 6.75 -8.80 16.31
C LYS A 172 6.29 -10.00 17.11
N SER A 173 5.38 -10.81 16.54
CA SER A 173 4.86 -12.02 17.14
C SER A 173 4.58 -13.09 16.10
N LYS A 174 4.51 -14.35 16.52
CA LYS A 174 3.94 -15.43 15.71
C LYS A 174 2.43 -15.25 15.61
N ALA A 175 1.86 -15.51 14.43
CA ALA A 175 0.44 -15.39 14.18
C ALA A 175 -0.04 -16.44 13.20
N ASN A 176 -1.29 -16.87 13.33
CA ASN A 176 -1.94 -17.61 12.25
C ASN A 176 -2.29 -16.62 11.12
N VAL A 177 -1.45 -16.59 10.09
CA VAL A 177 -1.58 -15.64 8.98
C VAL A 177 -2.67 -16.03 7.97
N GLU A 178 -3.27 -17.22 8.10
CA GLU A 178 -4.43 -17.61 7.27
C GLU A 178 -5.61 -16.67 7.49
N TYR A 179 -5.79 -16.16 8.72
CA TYR A 179 -6.86 -15.21 9.02
C TYR A 179 -6.58 -13.79 8.52
N ALA A 180 -5.35 -13.45 8.18
CA ALA A 180 -5.01 -12.11 7.72
C ALA A 180 -5.56 -11.76 6.34
N ASN A 181 -5.94 -12.75 5.54
CA ASN A 181 -6.37 -12.57 4.16
C ASN A 181 -7.75 -13.17 3.83
N ILE A 182 -8.49 -13.69 4.83
CA ILE A 182 -9.80 -14.32 4.62
C ILE A 182 -10.87 -13.35 4.12
N TRP A 183 -10.67 -12.04 4.30
CA TRP A 183 -11.55 -11.01 3.77
C TRP A 183 -11.69 -11.08 2.24
N ARG A 184 -10.67 -11.58 1.52
CA ARG A 184 -10.74 -11.83 0.07
C ARG A 184 -11.84 -12.83 -0.32
N ASP A 185 -12.18 -13.73 0.60
CA ASP A 185 -13.24 -14.73 0.45
C ASP A 185 -14.59 -14.23 1.04
N ASN A 186 -14.74 -12.93 1.24
CA ASN A 186 -15.91 -12.30 1.88
C ASN A 186 -16.18 -12.80 3.31
N LYS A 187 -15.13 -13.17 4.04
CA LYS A 187 -15.21 -13.60 5.43
C LYS A 187 -14.69 -12.51 6.36
N LEU A 188 -15.40 -12.32 7.47
CA LEU A 188 -14.95 -11.55 8.62
C LEU A 188 -14.65 -12.54 9.74
N PHE A 189 -13.53 -12.38 10.38
CA PHE A 189 -13.12 -13.16 11.54
C PHE A 189 -12.67 -12.20 12.64
N PHE A 190 -13.20 -12.38 13.82
CA PHE A 190 -12.91 -11.63 15.03
C PHE A 190 -12.34 -12.60 16.07
N ASP A 191 -11.13 -12.38 16.52
CA ASP A 191 -10.43 -13.20 17.50
C ASP A 191 -10.14 -12.35 18.74
N GLU A 192 -11.04 -12.39 19.72
CA GLU A 192 -10.98 -11.56 20.93
C GLU A 192 -10.77 -10.06 20.60
N GLU A 193 -11.37 -9.62 19.49
CA GLU A 193 -11.18 -8.27 18.96
C GLU A 193 -12.06 -7.26 19.68
N LEU A 194 -11.56 -6.03 19.87
CA LEU A 194 -12.31 -4.95 20.51
C LEU A 194 -13.53 -4.56 19.67
N LEU A 195 -14.66 -4.32 20.32
CA LEU A 195 -15.91 -3.96 19.65
C LEU A 195 -15.79 -2.69 18.82
N GLU A 196 -14.96 -1.73 19.23
CA GLU A 196 -14.66 -0.54 18.45
C GLU A 196 -13.98 -0.86 17.12
N ASP A 197 -13.03 -1.79 17.11
CA ASP A 197 -12.31 -2.19 15.90
C ASP A 197 -13.19 -3.07 14.99
N ILE A 198 -14.03 -3.91 15.59
CA ILE A 198 -15.07 -4.66 14.88
C ILE A 198 -16.03 -3.70 14.18
N ALA A 199 -16.50 -2.65 14.87
CA ALA A 199 -17.37 -1.64 14.27
C ALA A 199 -16.70 -0.97 13.07
N LYS A 200 -15.41 -0.61 13.14
CA LYS A 200 -14.65 -0.06 12.01
C LYS A 200 -14.60 -1.03 10.82
N LYS A 201 -14.35 -2.33 11.07
CA LYS A 201 -14.37 -3.37 10.03
C LYS A 201 -15.76 -3.51 9.39
N LEU A 202 -16.83 -3.57 10.20
CA LEU A 202 -18.20 -3.66 9.71
C LEU A 202 -18.60 -2.43 8.89
N MET A 203 -18.26 -1.22 9.35
CA MET A 203 -18.50 0.02 8.60
C MET A 203 -17.89 -0.03 7.20
N ARG A 204 -16.65 -0.53 7.10
CA ARG A 204 -15.96 -0.67 5.80
C ARG A 204 -16.60 -1.76 4.92
N SER A 205 -16.92 -2.91 5.51
CA SER A 205 -17.40 -4.08 4.77
C SER A 205 -18.84 -3.98 4.29
N TYR A 206 -19.69 -3.24 5.00
CA TYR A 206 -21.11 -3.09 4.68
C TYR A 206 -21.51 -1.68 4.22
N ASP A 207 -20.53 -0.74 4.15
CA ASP A 207 -20.79 0.67 3.82
C ASP A 207 -21.88 1.30 4.71
N VAL A 208 -21.75 1.13 6.02
CA VAL A 208 -22.70 1.62 7.02
C VAL A 208 -21.98 2.50 8.06
N ARG A 209 -22.77 3.22 8.86
CA ARG A 209 -22.27 3.96 10.02
C ARG A 209 -22.63 3.23 11.29
N ILE A 210 -21.64 2.98 12.16
CA ILE A 210 -21.82 2.33 13.46
C ILE A 210 -21.17 3.22 14.53
N GLU A 211 -21.91 3.46 15.60
CA GLU A 211 -21.45 4.16 16.79
C GLU A 211 -21.46 3.18 17.96
N VAL A 212 -20.38 3.12 18.72
CA VAL A 212 -20.24 2.27 19.89
C VAL A 212 -20.21 3.16 21.12
N ALA A 213 -21.10 2.88 22.08
CA ALA A 213 -21.11 3.59 23.35
C ALA A 213 -19.78 3.39 24.09
N ASP A 214 -19.30 4.44 24.80
CA ASP A 214 -18.01 4.40 25.49
C ASP A 214 -17.88 3.22 26.47
N SER A 215 -18.95 2.83 27.11
CA SER A 215 -19.01 1.68 28.04
C SER A 215 -18.80 0.31 27.36
N LEU A 216 -18.84 0.24 26.03
CA LEU A 216 -18.72 -1.00 25.26
C LEU A 216 -17.42 -1.09 24.45
N ARG A 217 -16.64 -0.03 24.33
CA ARG A 217 -15.46 0.03 23.44
C ARG A 217 -14.43 -1.06 23.74
N ASP A 218 -14.22 -1.33 25.01
CA ASP A 218 -13.23 -2.32 25.49
C ASP A 218 -13.76 -3.76 25.51
N ARG A 219 -15.03 -3.96 25.14
CA ARG A 219 -15.58 -5.32 25.05
C ARG A 219 -14.97 -6.05 23.87
N ARG A 220 -14.73 -7.34 24.09
CA ARG A 220 -14.17 -8.21 23.07
C ARG A 220 -15.20 -9.20 22.58
N PHE A 221 -15.08 -9.55 21.29
CA PHE A 221 -15.96 -10.52 20.67
C PHE A 221 -15.13 -11.51 19.86
N TYR A 222 -15.59 -12.77 19.86
CA TYR A 222 -15.08 -13.85 19.04
C TYR A 222 -16.19 -14.38 18.12
N GLY A 223 -15.90 -14.49 16.81
CA GLY A 223 -16.87 -15.03 15.86
C GLY A 223 -16.43 -14.85 14.41
N ASP A 224 -17.17 -15.48 13.52
CA ASP A 224 -16.96 -15.36 12.07
C ASP A 224 -18.28 -15.12 11.34
N PHE A 225 -18.21 -14.38 10.24
CA PHE A 225 -19.35 -14.04 9.39
C PHE A 225 -18.96 -14.08 7.92
N MET A 226 -19.95 -14.30 7.06
CA MET A 226 -19.78 -14.19 5.61
C MET A 226 -20.57 -12.99 5.09
N ILE A 227 -19.87 -11.96 4.61
CA ILE A 227 -20.44 -10.69 4.13
C ILE A 227 -21.50 -10.92 3.03
N ASN A 228 -21.29 -11.91 2.16
CA ASN A 228 -22.22 -12.24 1.07
C ASN A 228 -23.42 -13.10 1.50
N LYS A 229 -23.51 -13.52 2.77
CA LYS A 229 -24.58 -14.36 3.31
C LYS A 229 -25.31 -13.72 4.49
N ASN A 230 -24.59 -12.94 5.28
CA ASN A 230 -25.16 -12.28 6.45
C ASN A 230 -25.39 -10.79 6.15
N THR A 231 -26.59 -10.31 6.50
CA THR A 231 -26.87 -8.86 6.50
C THR A 231 -26.17 -8.20 7.70
N ILE A 232 -26.02 -6.88 7.66
CA ILE A 232 -25.45 -6.15 8.80
C ILE A 232 -26.30 -6.31 10.06
N GLU A 233 -27.63 -6.37 9.92
CA GLU A 233 -28.55 -6.57 11.03
C GLU A 233 -28.34 -7.94 11.68
N GLU A 234 -28.19 -9.01 10.90
CA GLU A 234 -27.93 -10.36 11.41
C GLU A 234 -26.59 -10.43 12.16
N VAL A 235 -25.56 -9.74 11.65
CA VAL A 235 -24.27 -9.63 12.32
C VAL A 235 -24.40 -8.89 13.65
N LEU A 236 -25.05 -7.72 13.65
CA LEU A 236 -25.23 -6.92 14.85
C LEU A 236 -26.10 -7.63 15.89
N GLU A 237 -27.16 -8.34 15.46
CA GLU A 237 -28.02 -9.15 16.35
C GLU A 237 -27.22 -10.26 17.03
N THR A 238 -26.35 -10.94 16.27
CA THR A 238 -25.48 -11.99 16.81
C THR A 238 -24.49 -11.43 17.84
N ILE A 239 -23.83 -10.31 17.52
CA ILE A 239 -22.90 -9.64 18.42
C ILE A 239 -23.64 -9.15 19.68
N ALA A 240 -24.80 -8.52 19.52
CA ALA A 240 -25.59 -7.98 20.62
C ALA A 240 -26.06 -9.06 21.58
N SER A 241 -26.63 -10.15 21.06
CA SER A 241 -27.15 -11.27 21.88
C SER A 241 -26.02 -11.99 22.63
N THR A 242 -24.88 -12.21 21.99
CA THR A 242 -23.74 -12.90 22.60
C THR A 242 -23.04 -12.05 23.65
N SER A 243 -22.93 -10.76 23.42
CA SER A 243 -22.19 -9.82 24.27
C SER A 243 -23.07 -9.08 25.28
N ARG A 244 -24.34 -9.46 25.42
CA ARG A 244 -25.32 -8.83 26.35
C ARG A 244 -25.38 -7.31 26.20
N MET A 245 -25.54 -6.84 24.97
CA MET A 245 -25.74 -5.45 24.61
C MET A 245 -26.97 -5.32 23.70
N ASN A 246 -27.34 -4.10 23.38
CA ASN A 246 -28.42 -3.83 22.44
C ASN A 246 -27.91 -3.00 21.29
N TYR A 247 -28.66 -2.99 20.19
CA TYR A 247 -28.43 -2.03 19.12
C TYR A 247 -29.73 -1.43 18.62
N ARG A 248 -29.65 -0.25 18.03
CA ARG A 248 -30.77 0.40 17.36
C ARG A 248 -30.30 1.09 16.10
N TYR A 249 -31.18 1.24 15.13
CA TYR A 249 -30.93 2.05 13.95
C TYR A 249 -31.64 3.40 14.08
N GLU A 250 -30.89 4.48 14.05
CA GLU A 250 -31.40 5.82 14.25
C GLU A 250 -30.58 6.83 13.43
N ASN A 251 -31.26 7.75 12.73
CA ASN A 251 -30.62 8.82 11.95
C ASN A 251 -29.56 8.33 10.95
N GLY A 252 -29.79 7.18 10.29
CA GLY A 252 -28.88 6.64 9.27
C GLY A 252 -27.63 5.95 9.83
N LYS A 253 -27.60 5.60 11.11
CA LYS A 253 -26.52 4.87 11.78
C LYS A 253 -27.06 3.81 12.74
N TYR A 254 -26.28 2.77 12.94
CA TYR A 254 -26.48 1.79 14.01
C TYR A 254 -25.76 2.29 15.27
N ILE A 255 -26.41 2.16 16.42
CA ILE A 255 -25.87 2.55 17.73
C ILE A 255 -25.86 1.32 18.61
N LEU A 256 -24.67 0.89 19.06
CA LEU A 256 -24.47 -0.19 20.03
C LEU A 256 -24.39 0.40 21.45
N TYR A 257 -25.22 -0.12 22.42
CA TYR A 257 -25.33 0.43 23.78
C TYR A 257 -25.70 -0.63 24.82
#